data_dad4cfefe52adcb27a0f6677739695a8
#
_entry.id   dad4cfefe52adcb27a0f6677739695a8
#
_cell.length_a   1.000
_cell.length_b   1.000
_cell.length_c   1.000
_cell.angle_alpha   90.00
_cell.angle_beta   90.00
_cell.angle_gamma   90.00
#
_symmetry.space_group_name_H-M   'P 1'
#
loop_
_entity.id
_entity.type
_entity.pdbx_description
1 polymer ?
#
loop_
_entity_poly.entity_id
_entity_poly.type
_entity_poly.pdbx_seq_one_letter_code
_entity_poly.pdbx_strand_id
1 'polypeptide(L)'
;MSWRPEAEVFSMDTVVPELAVQKYDASGLHEQREDVLAVYAEVYADELDDPFYSLPRYWERLSAYAARNGFALVTGRLAGELIGYALGYTLPEGSGWWRGFQGDVDPALLQETGDRTFAVNELMVRPGWRRRGYARSLHDSLLRHRPEARATLLVRPENAPARAAYRSWGWYELGQLQPFDDAPVFEAMVRELRV
;
A
#
# COMPACT_ATOMS: atom_id res chain seq x y z
N MET A 1 -7.93 32.66 -59.72
CA MET A 1 -7.73 32.88 -58.28
C MET A 1 -8.40 31.77 -57.50
N SER A 2 -7.59 30.81 -57.07
CA SER A 2 -8.09 29.62 -56.32
C SER A 2 -7.79 29.85 -54.85
N TRP A 3 -8.85 30.05 -54.07
CA TRP A 3 -8.77 30.13 -52.62
C TRP A 3 -8.71 28.73 -52.03
N ARG A 4 -7.64 28.38 -51.29
CA ARG A 4 -7.54 27.18 -50.47
C ARG A 4 -7.76 27.58 -49.00
N PRO A 5 -8.70 26.95 -48.29
CA PRO A 5 -8.78 27.13 -46.84
C PRO A 5 -7.61 26.39 -46.15
N GLU A 6 -6.84 27.12 -45.35
CA GLU A 6 -5.88 26.51 -44.43
C GLU A 6 -6.66 25.73 -43.38
N ALA A 7 -6.35 24.44 -43.28
CA ALA A 7 -6.84 23.59 -42.20
C ALA A 7 -6.12 23.97 -40.91
N GLU A 8 -6.83 24.62 -40.00
CA GLU A 8 -6.36 24.75 -38.62
C GLU A 8 -6.22 23.36 -38.00
N VAL A 9 -4.97 22.95 -37.78
CA VAL A 9 -4.66 21.76 -36.99
C VAL A 9 -4.86 22.14 -35.52
N PHE A 10 -6.03 21.80 -34.99
CA PHE A 10 -6.24 21.80 -33.54
C PHE A 10 -5.32 20.76 -32.92
N SER A 11 -4.17 21.18 -32.40
CA SER A 11 -3.38 20.40 -31.50
C SER A 11 -4.18 20.22 -30.21
N MET A 12 -4.84 19.09 -30.06
CA MET A 12 -5.35 18.66 -28.76
C MET A 12 -4.11 18.29 -27.93
N ASP A 13 -3.59 19.26 -27.18
CA ASP A 13 -2.67 18.97 -26.08
C ASP A 13 -3.39 17.97 -25.15
N THR A 14 -3.04 16.72 -25.29
CA THR A 14 -3.52 15.65 -24.40
C THR A 14 -2.85 15.90 -23.05
N VAL A 15 -3.50 16.66 -22.18
CA VAL A 15 -3.09 16.83 -20.79
C VAL A 15 -3.12 15.43 -20.18
N VAL A 16 -1.95 14.84 -19.99
CA VAL A 16 -1.83 13.59 -19.23
C VAL A 16 -2.24 13.93 -17.80
N PRO A 17 -3.34 13.36 -17.27
CA PRO A 17 -3.79 13.70 -15.94
C PRO A 17 -2.72 13.38 -14.92
N GLU A 18 -2.35 14.35 -14.09
CA GLU A 18 -1.42 14.18 -13.00
C GLU A 18 -2.07 13.37 -11.88
N LEU A 19 -1.28 12.49 -11.24
CA LEU A 19 -1.75 11.72 -10.09
C LEU A 19 -2.03 12.64 -8.91
N ALA A 20 -3.31 12.83 -8.59
CA ALA A 20 -3.73 13.52 -7.37
C ALA A 20 -3.57 12.58 -6.18
N VAL A 21 -2.62 12.89 -5.30
CA VAL A 21 -2.33 12.10 -4.09
C VAL A 21 -2.89 12.84 -2.87
N GLN A 22 -3.69 12.13 -2.07
CA GLN A 22 -4.30 12.68 -0.86
C GLN A 22 -4.11 11.74 0.32
N LYS A 23 -3.87 12.32 1.51
CA LYS A 23 -3.69 11.58 2.77
C LYS A 23 -4.92 11.77 3.66
N TYR A 24 -5.33 10.67 4.31
CA TYR A 24 -6.49 10.60 5.20
C TYR A 24 -6.11 9.92 6.50
N ASP A 25 -6.87 10.23 7.54
CA ASP A 25 -6.92 9.53 8.82
C ASP A 25 -8.02 8.44 8.83
N ALA A 26 -8.37 7.96 10.02
CA ALA A 26 -9.39 6.94 10.21
C ALA A 26 -10.80 7.39 9.73
N SER A 27 -11.16 8.66 9.90
CA SER A 27 -12.46 9.17 9.46
C SER A 27 -12.53 9.20 7.93
N GLY A 28 -11.44 9.63 7.28
CA GLY A 28 -11.35 9.66 5.84
C GLY A 28 -11.37 8.25 5.20
N LEU A 29 -10.92 7.20 5.89
CA LEU A 29 -11.08 5.83 5.39
C LEU A 29 -12.57 5.49 5.21
N HIS A 30 -13.44 5.87 6.15
CA HIS A 30 -14.87 5.60 6.04
C HIS A 30 -15.51 6.34 4.87
N GLU A 31 -15.09 7.56 4.60
CA GLU A 31 -15.53 8.35 3.43
C GLU A 31 -15.10 7.71 2.10
N GLN A 32 -13.96 7.04 2.08
CA GLN A 32 -13.38 6.39 0.90
C GLN A 32 -13.79 4.91 0.75
N ARG A 33 -14.72 4.41 1.57
CA ARG A 33 -15.06 2.99 1.68
C ARG A 33 -15.39 2.34 0.34
N GLU A 34 -16.29 2.93 -0.42
CA GLU A 34 -16.77 2.34 -1.68
C GLU A 34 -15.65 2.26 -2.71
N ASP A 35 -14.87 3.32 -2.85
CA ASP A 35 -13.75 3.39 -3.78
C ASP A 35 -12.63 2.41 -3.41
N VAL A 36 -12.29 2.32 -2.12
CA VAL A 36 -11.26 1.38 -1.61
C VAL A 36 -11.70 -0.07 -1.85
N LEU A 37 -12.96 -0.40 -1.57
CA LEU A 37 -13.50 -1.74 -1.82
C LEU A 37 -13.58 -2.05 -3.32
N ALA A 38 -13.86 -1.08 -4.17
CA ALA A 38 -13.85 -1.27 -5.62
C ALA A 38 -12.46 -1.60 -6.16
N VAL A 39 -11.42 -0.90 -5.67
CA VAL A 39 -10.02 -1.22 -6.04
C VAL A 39 -9.64 -2.62 -5.54
N TYR A 40 -10.01 -2.98 -4.30
CA TYR A 40 -9.75 -4.31 -3.76
C TYR A 40 -10.41 -5.41 -4.59
N ALA A 41 -11.71 -5.24 -4.91
CA ALA A 41 -12.47 -6.21 -5.71
C ALA A 41 -11.84 -6.45 -7.09
N GLU A 42 -11.32 -5.41 -7.72
CA GLU A 42 -10.64 -5.54 -9.01
C GLU A 42 -9.27 -6.23 -8.89
N VAL A 43 -8.53 -5.94 -7.82
CA VAL A 43 -7.21 -6.54 -7.57
C VAL A 43 -7.31 -8.03 -7.26
N TYR A 44 -8.36 -8.45 -6.55
CA TYR A 44 -8.62 -9.83 -6.11
C TYR A 44 -9.80 -10.47 -6.81
N ALA A 45 -10.12 -10.05 -8.06
CA ALA A 45 -11.31 -10.50 -8.78
C ALA A 45 -11.43 -12.03 -8.87
N ASP A 46 -10.31 -12.73 -9.02
CA ASP A 46 -10.26 -14.20 -9.13
C ASP A 46 -10.28 -14.92 -7.77
N GLU A 47 -10.19 -14.19 -6.65
CA GLU A 47 -10.07 -14.74 -5.30
C GLU A 47 -11.27 -14.40 -4.39
N LEU A 48 -12.24 -13.60 -4.88
CA LEU A 48 -13.36 -13.08 -4.05
C LEU A 48 -14.32 -14.18 -3.53
N ASP A 49 -14.35 -15.34 -4.19
CA ASP A 49 -15.15 -16.49 -3.76
C ASP A 49 -14.55 -17.18 -2.52
N ASP A 50 -13.27 -16.96 -2.23
CA ASP A 50 -12.66 -17.40 -0.98
C ASP A 50 -13.09 -16.45 0.17
N PRO A 51 -13.66 -17.00 1.26
CA PRO A 51 -14.08 -16.20 2.41
C PRO A 51 -12.99 -15.31 3.00
N PHE A 52 -11.71 -15.69 2.87
CA PHE A 52 -10.58 -14.90 3.33
C PHE A 52 -10.46 -13.56 2.59
N TYR A 53 -10.78 -13.55 1.29
CA TYR A 53 -10.70 -12.36 0.42
C TYR A 53 -12.05 -11.64 0.26
N SER A 54 -13.10 -12.05 0.95
CA SER A 54 -14.42 -11.42 0.84
C SER A 54 -14.39 -9.95 1.25
N LEU A 55 -15.19 -9.11 0.56
CA LEU A 55 -15.27 -7.67 0.83
C LEU A 55 -15.66 -7.34 2.29
N PRO A 56 -16.63 -8.04 2.93
CA PRO A 56 -16.95 -7.78 4.33
C PRO A 56 -15.74 -8.02 5.25
N ARG A 57 -15.05 -9.15 5.11
CA ARG A 57 -13.87 -9.48 5.92
C ARG A 57 -12.72 -8.52 5.67
N TYR A 58 -12.53 -8.08 4.43
CA TYR A 58 -11.55 -7.06 4.12
C TYR A 58 -11.87 -5.74 4.80
N TRP A 59 -13.12 -5.29 4.74
CA TRP A 59 -13.56 -4.06 5.41
C TRP A 59 -13.41 -4.10 6.93
N GLU A 60 -13.75 -5.21 7.56
CA GLU A 60 -13.54 -5.44 8.99
C GLU A 60 -12.06 -5.28 9.35
N ARG A 61 -11.16 -5.87 8.54
CA ARG A 61 -9.71 -5.75 8.71
C ARG A 61 -9.24 -4.31 8.58
N LEU A 62 -9.68 -3.59 7.56
CA LEU A 62 -9.34 -2.18 7.38
C LEU A 62 -9.84 -1.31 8.53
N SER A 63 -11.05 -1.56 9.00
CA SER A 63 -11.64 -0.84 10.15
C SER A 63 -10.83 -1.09 11.43
N ALA A 64 -10.35 -2.32 11.63
CA ALA A 64 -9.47 -2.65 12.74
C ALA A 64 -8.09 -1.95 12.63
N TYR A 65 -7.56 -1.78 11.43
CA TYR A 65 -6.33 -1.00 11.20
C TYR A 65 -6.55 0.49 11.47
N ALA A 66 -7.68 1.04 11.02
CA ALA A 66 -8.04 2.44 11.24
C ALA A 66 -8.16 2.81 12.73
N ALA A 67 -8.51 1.86 13.58
CA ALA A 67 -8.58 2.05 15.03
C ALA A 67 -7.20 2.07 15.70
N ARG A 68 -6.11 1.82 14.98
CA ARG A 68 -4.74 1.80 15.52
C ARG A 68 -4.13 3.19 15.53
N ASN A 69 -3.23 3.41 16.50
CA ASN A 69 -2.47 4.65 16.58
C ASN A 69 -1.60 4.85 15.31
N GLY A 70 -1.46 6.10 14.89
CA GLY A 70 -0.65 6.46 13.73
C GLY A 70 -1.19 5.96 12.38
N PHE A 71 -2.45 5.49 12.32
CA PHE A 71 -3.09 5.10 11.06
C PHE A 71 -3.01 6.21 10.02
N ALA A 72 -2.71 5.83 8.80
CA ALA A 72 -2.76 6.71 7.64
C ALA A 72 -3.19 5.93 6.40
N LEU A 73 -4.04 6.55 5.60
CA LEU A 73 -4.42 6.12 4.26
C LEU A 73 -3.94 7.17 3.25
N VAL A 74 -3.32 6.73 2.19
CA VAL A 74 -2.98 7.57 1.02
C VAL A 74 -3.71 7.03 -0.18
N THR A 75 -4.44 7.89 -0.89
CA THR A 75 -5.12 7.56 -2.14
C THR A 75 -4.46 8.23 -3.33
N GLY A 76 -4.55 7.61 -4.50
CA GLY A 76 -4.11 8.19 -5.77
C GLY A 76 -5.24 8.19 -6.79
N ARG A 77 -5.58 9.38 -7.31
CA ARG A 77 -6.66 9.54 -8.27
C ARG A 77 -6.14 10.12 -9.59
N LEU A 78 -6.71 9.63 -10.70
CA LEU A 78 -6.54 10.20 -12.04
C LEU A 78 -7.91 10.60 -12.57
N ALA A 79 -8.06 11.86 -12.98
CA ALA A 79 -9.33 12.40 -13.44
C ALA A 79 -10.53 12.09 -12.51
N GLY A 80 -10.29 12.08 -11.18
CA GLY A 80 -11.29 11.78 -10.16
C GLY A 80 -11.45 10.29 -9.81
N GLU A 81 -11.00 9.37 -10.65
CA GLU A 81 -11.06 7.92 -10.38
C GLU A 81 -9.95 7.49 -9.42
N LEU A 82 -10.30 6.72 -8.37
CA LEU A 82 -9.32 6.09 -7.49
C LEU A 82 -8.62 4.94 -8.23
N ILE A 83 -7.32 5.11 -8.52
CA ILE A 83 -6.51 4.11 -9.21
C ILE A 83 -5.69 3.22 -8.30
N GLY A 84 -5.56 3.61 -7.03
CA GLY A 84 -4.82 2.86 -6.04
C GLY A 84 -4.73 3.59 -4.70
N TYR A 85 -4.28 2.87 -3.69
CA TYR A 85 -4.08 3.38 -2.34
C TYR A 85 -2.98 2.63 -1.60
N ALA A 86 -2.49 3.25 -0.53
CA ALA A 86 -1.59 2.64 0.45
C ALA A 86 -2.05 3.01 1.85
N LEU A 87 -1.95 2.09 2.81
CA LEU A 87 -2.28 2.36 4.20
C LEU A 87 -1.42 1.57 5.17
N GLY A 88 -1.41 2.04 6.40
CA GLY A 88 -0.69 1.41 7.48
C GLY A 88 -0.93 2.09 8.81
N TYR A 89 -0.30 1.58 9.86
CA TYR A 89 -0.39 2.11 11.22
C TYR A 89 0.90 1.84 12.00
N THR A 90 1.09 2.56 13.10
CA THR A 90 2.23 2.37 14.02
C THR A 90 2.01 1.12 14.86
N LEU A 91 2.99 0.21 14.89
CA LEU A 91 2.93 -1.00 15.70
C LEU A 91 2.92 -0.64 17.20
N PRO A 92 1.93 -1.11 17.98
CA PRO A 92 1.90 -0.86 19.41
C PRO A 92 3.00 -1.62 20.16
N GLU A 93 3.32 -1.19 21.35
CA GLU A 93 4.15 -1.97 22.27
C GLU A 93 3.53 -3.36 22.47
N GLY A 94 4.37 -4.40 22.49
CA GLY A 94 3.91 -5.78 22.59
C GLY A 94 3.15 -6.29 21.39
N SER A 95 3.27 -5.63 20.22
CA SER A 95 2.64 -6.06 18.98
C SER A 95 2.93 -7.52 18.67
N GLY A 96 1.87 -8.26 18.27
CA GLY A 96 2.01 -9.62 17.74
C GLY A 96 2.48 -9.69 16.28
N TRP A 97 2.92 -8.58 15.69
CA TRP A 97 3.35 -8.52 14.29
C TRP A 97 4.40 -9.56 13.94
N TRP A 98 5.38 -9.73 14.83
CA TRP A 98 6.50 -10.65 14.63
C TRP A 98 6.23 -12.08 15.10
N ARG A 99 4.98 -12.41 15.46
CA ARG A 99 4.64 -13.78 15.87
C ARG A 99 4.91 -14.76 14.75
N GLY A 100 5.57 -15.89 15.10
CA GLY A 100 5.94 -16.91 14.10
C GLY A 100 7.11 -16.50 13.20
N PHE A 101 7.86 -15.46 13.57
CA PHE A 101 9.05 -15.04 12.84
C PHE A 101 10.11 -16.16 12.80
N GLN A 102 10.67 -16.35 11.62
CA GLN A 102 11.73 -17.31 11.32
C GLN A 102 12.90 -16.56 10.68
N GLY A 103 14.00 -16.51 11.40
CA GLY A 103 15.22 -15.82 10.95
C GLY A 103 16.22 -15.72 12.11
N ASP A 104 17.48 -15.56 11.77
CA ASP A 104 18.56 -15.36 12.74
C ASP A 104 18.84 -13.85 12.87
N VAL A 105 18.11 -13.21 13.78
CA VAL A 105 18.26 -11.77 14.06
C VAL A 105 18.30 -11.53 15.56
N ASP A 106 18.89 -10.41 15.97
CA ASP A 106 18.83 -9.96 17.35
C ASP A 106 17.36 -9.84 17.80
N PRO A 107 16.92 -10.55 18.87
CA PRO A 107 15.56 -10.45 19.39
C PRO A 107 15.09 -9.04 19.68
N ALA A 108 16.00 -8.11 20.01
CA ALA A 108 15.69 -6.70 20.20
C ALA A 108 15.14 -6.03 18.92
N LEU A 109 15.45 -6.56 17.75
CA LEU A 109 14.87 -6.06 16.48
C LEU A 109 13.37 -6.38 16.36
N LEU A 110 12.88 -7.41 17.04
CA LEU A 110 11.48 -7.85 16.98
C LEU A 110 10.63 -7.25 18.11
N GLN A 111 11.22 -6.45 19.01
CA GLN A 111 10.50 -5.76 20.08
C GLN A 111 9.98 -4.42 19.58
N GLU A 112 8.70 -4.16 19.78
CA GLU A 112 8.05 -2.90 19.43
C GLU A 112 7.81 -2.04 20.68
N THR A 113 7.98 -0.73 20.53
CA THR A 113 7.92 0.27 21.61
C THR A 113 6.69 1.17 21.54
N GLY A 114 5.82 0.95 20.53
CA GLY A 114 4.63 1.76 20.31
C GLY A 114 4.83 2.99 19.41
N ASP A 115 6.08 3.31 19.08
CA ASP A 115 6.46 4.47 18.26
C ASP A 115 7.62 4.17 17.29
N ARG A 116 8.13 2.94 17.29
CA ARG A 116 9.36 2.57 16.57
C ARG A 116 9.11 2.21 15.12
N THR A 117 8.05 1.48 14.83
CA THR A 117 7.84 0.83 13.53
C THR A 117 6.48 1.17 12.94
N PHE A 118 6.46 1.64 11.70
CA PHE A 118 5.24 1.79 10.91
C PHE A 118 5.03 0.55 10.04
N ALA A 119 3.92 -0.13 10.20
CA ALA A 119 3.54 -1.27 9.35
C ALA A 119 2.78 -0.78 8.11
N VAL A 120 3.31 -1.03 6.93
CA VAL A 120 2.60 -0.86 5.66
C VAL A 120 1.76 -2.12 5.43
N ASN A 121 0.45 -2.01 5.64
CA ASN A 121 -0.45 -3.15 5.59
C ASN A 121 -0.97 -3.42 4.18
N GLU A 122 -1.26 -2.36 3.43
CA GLU A 122 -1.80 -2.46 2.08
C GLU A 122 -1.11 -1.47 1.15
N LEU A 123 -0.81 -1.92 -0.06
CA LEU A 123 -0.39 -1.09 -1.19
C LEU A 123 -0.98 -1.69 -2.46
N MET A 124 -2.00 -1.06 -2.99
CA MET A 124 -2.75 -1.57 -4.14
C MET A 124 -2.82 -0.56 -5.27
N VAL A 125 -2.68 -1.06 -6.49
CA VAL A 125 -2.94 -0.31 -7.73
C VAL A 125 -3.76 -1.19 -8.65
N ARG A 126 -4.84 -0.63 -9.21
CA ARG A 126 -5.69 -1.31 -10.19
C ARG A 126 -4.86 -1.93 -11.31
N PRO A 127 -5.18 -3.14 -11.78
CA PRO A 127 -4.38 -3.86 -12.79
C PRO A 127 -4.03 -3.02 -14.02
N GLY A 128 -4.99 -2.27 -14.56
CA GLY A 128 -4.81 -1.40 -15.73
C GLY A 128 -3.84 -0.22 -15.54
N TRP A 129 -3.49 0.11 -14.29
CA TRP A 129 -2.64 1.23 -13.93
C TRP A 129 -1.27 0.82 -13.36
N ARG A 130 -0.98 -0.48 -13.31
CA ARG A 130 0.32 -0.99 -12.82
C ARG A 130 1.46 -0.64 -13.76
N ARG A 131 2.70 -0.70 -13.24
CA ARG A 131 3.97 -0.45 -13.97
C ARG A 131 4.11 0.97 -14.55
N ARG A 132 3.41 1.94 -13.97
CA ARG A 132 3.47 3.37 -14.34
C ARG A 132 4.04 4.25 -13.22
N GLY A 133 4.67 3.66 -12.18
CA GLY A 133 5.24 4.39 -11.04
C GLY A 133 4.26 4.75 -9.93
N TYR A 134 2.95 4.56 -10.09
CA TYR A 134 1.95 4.99 -9.12
C TYR A 134 2.08 4.32 -7.76
N ALA A 135 2.41 3.03 -7.72
CA ALA A 135 2.66 2.34 -6.45
C ALA A 135 3.80 3.01 -5.66
N ARG A 136 4.87 3.43 -6.34
CA ARG A 136 5.96 4.17 -5.71
C ARG A 136 5.51 5.52 -5.17
N SER A 137 4.72 6.26 -5.94
CA SER A 137 4.20 7.57 -5.50
C SER A 137 3.33 7.45 -4.25
N LEU A 138 2.45 6.43 -4.19
CA LEU A 138 1.61 6.15 -3.02
C LEU A 138 2.46 5.74 -1.81
N HIS A 139 3.38 4.80 -2.00
CA HIS A 139 4.31 4.33 -0.98
C HIS A 139 5.14 5.48 -0.39
N ASP A 140 5.79 6.29 -1.25
CA ASP A 140 6.63 7.39 -0.79
C ASP A 140 5.81 8.47 -0.07
N SER A 141 4.56 8.71 -0.52
CA SER A 141 3.64 9.63 0.16
C SER A 141 3.17 9.10 1.52
N LEU A 142 2.93 7.79 1.65
CA LEU A 142 2.56 7.16 2.92
C LEU A 142 3.69 7.29 3.96
N LEU A 143 4.93 7.07 3.53
CA LEU A 143 6.10 7.07 4.42
C LEU A 143 6.73 8.46 4.64
N ARG A 144 6.32 9.46 3.84
CA ARG A 144 6.85 10.82 3.96
C ARG A 144 6.54 11.42 5.32
N HIS A 145 7.58 11.94 5.99
CA HIS A 145 7.48 12.59 7.30
C HIS A 145 6.93 11.70 8.43
N ARG A 146 7.08 10.39 8.32
CA ARG A 146 6.74 9.49 9.42
C ARG A 146 7.71 9.68 10.58
N PRO A 147 7.22 9.72 11.83
CA PRO A 147 8.06 9.90 13.02
C PRO A 147 8.80 8.63 13.43
N GLU A 148 8.36 7.46 12.97
CA GLU A 148 8.93 6.16 13.34
C GLU A 148 10.37 6.03 12.81
N ALA A 149 11.17 5.20 13.47
CA ALA A 149 12.54 4.93 13.08
C ALA A 149 12.61 4.09 11.79
N ARG A 150 11.64 3.18 11.62
CA ARG A 150 11.59 2.25 10.49
C ARG A 150 10.17 1.94 10.06
N ALA A 151 10.02 1.36 8.87
CA ALA A 151 8.80 0.73 8.40
C ALA A 151 9.00 -0.77 8.19
N THR A 152 7.91 -1.54 8.26
CA THR A 152 7.85 -2.97 7.94
C THR A 152 6.68 -3.27 7.02
N LEU A 153 6.79 -4.34 6.24
CA LEU A 153 5.72 -4.92 5.45
C LEU A 153 5.88 -6.43 5.34
N LEU A 154 4.79 -7.09 4.96
CA LEU A 154 4.78 -8.51 4.63
C LEU A 154 4.45 -8.66 3.14
N VAL A 155 5.23 -9.44 2.44
CA VAL A 155 5.03 -9.74 1.02
C VAL A 155 5.08 -11.23 0.77
N ARG A 156 4.20 -11.76 -0.09
CA ARG A 156 4.24 -13.16 -0.48
C ARG A 156 5.53 -13.45 -1.26
N PRO A 157 6.27 -14.53 -0.95
CA PRO A 157 7.48 -14.90 -1.68
C PRO A 157 7.27 -15.06 -3.20
N GLU A 158 6.06 -15.49 -3.61
CA GLU A 158 5.68 -15.68 -5.02
C GLU A 158 5.46 -14.33 -5.74
N ASN A 159 5.23 -13.24 -5.02
CA ASN A 159 5.02 -11.92 -5.61
C ASN A 159 6.37 -11.26 -5.98
N ALA A 160 7.07 -11.89 -6.91
CA ALA A 160 8.39 -11.43 -7.36
C ALA A 160 8.39 -9.96 -7.85
N PRO A 161 7.36 -9.46 -8.58
CA PRO A 161 7.30 -8.06 -8.96
C PRO A 161 7.25 -7.08 -7.78
N ALA A 162 6.47 -7.37 -6.75
CA ALA A 162 6.39 -6.52 -5.55
C ALA A 162 7.71 -6.54 -4.77
N ARG A 163 8.30 -7.72 -4.57
CA ARG A 163 9.61 -7.86 -3.89
C ARG A 163 10.71 -7.07 -4.60
N ALA A 164 10.78 -7.18 -5.93
CA ALA A 164 11.73 -6.42 -6.73
C ALA A 164 11.53 -4.90 -6.60
N ALA A 165 10.25 -4.45 -6.60
CA ALA A 165 9.91 -3.05 -6.39
C ALA A 165 10.37 -2.58 -5.00
N TYR A 166 10.00 -3.29 -3.94
CA TYR A 166 10.39 -2.93 -2.57
C TYR A 166 11.92 -2.88 -2.41
N ARG A 167 12.67 -3.87 -2.90
CA ARG A 167 14.14 -3.83 -2.86
C ARG A 167 14.69 -2.60 -3.59
N SER A 168 14.12 -2.23 -4.74
CA SER A 168 14.53 -1.02 -5.48
C SER A 168 14.20 0.29 -4.74
N TRP A 169 13.28 0.24 -3.75
CA TRP A 169 12.89 1.38 -2.91
C TRP A 169 13.63 1.39 -1.55
N GLY A 170 14.65 0.55 -1.39
CA GLY A 170 15.49 0.53 -0.20
C GLY A 170 14.97 -0.35 0.95
N TRP A 171 14.04 -1.28 0.65
CA TRP A 171 13.65 -2.30 1.61
C TRP A 171 14.61 -3.49 1.57
N TYR A 172 14.88 -4.08 2.72
CA TYR A 172 15.65 -5.31 2.85
C TYR A 172 14.84 -6.38 3.58
N GLU A 173 15.14 -7.63 3.26
CA GLU A 173 14.52 -8.79 3.89
C GLU A 173 15.09 -8.99 5.30
N LEU A 174 14.20 -9.17 6.28
CA LEU A 174 14.57 -9.46 7.65
C LEU A 174 14.52 -10.96 7.93
N GLY A 175 13.55 -11.66 7.38
CA GLY A 175 13.27 -13.07 7.53
C GLY A 175 11.87 -13.42 7.03
N GLN A 176 11.37 -14.56 7.45
CA GLN A 176 10.02 -15.01 7.11
C GLN A 176 9.14 -15.04 8.35
N LEU A 177 7.83 -14.89 8.15
CA LEU A 177 6.89 -15.10 9.23
C LEU A 177 5.56 -15.66 8.72
N GLN A 178 4.92 -16.44 9.58
CA GLN A 178 3.57 -16.95 9.41
C GLN A 178 2.72 -16.41 10.56
N PRO A 179 1.90 -15.37 10.34
CA PRO A 179 1.21 -14.67 11.43
C PRO A 179 0.13 -15.51 12.11
N PHE A 180 -0.43 -16.50 11.40
CA PHE A 180 -1.45 -17.43 11.87
C PHE A 180 -1.19 -18.81 11.27
N ASP A 181 -1.65 -19.87 11.90
CA ASP A 181 -1.41 -21.26 11.46
C ASP A 181 -1.98 -21.55 10.06
N ASP A 182 -3.07 -20.87 9.68
CA ASP A 182 -3.74 -20.96 8.38
C ASP A 182 -3.30 -19.89 7.37
N ALA A 183 -2.43 -18.97 7.77
CA ALA A 183 -1.90 -17.95 6.88
C ALA A 183 -0.77 -18.50 6.00
N PRO A 184 -0.57 -17.93 4.79
CA PRO A 184 0.64 -18.21 4.03
C PRO A 184 1.88 -17.68 4.77
N VAL A 185 3.04 -18.26 4.45
CA VAL A 185 4.33 -17.70 4.86
C VAL A 185 4.59 -16.43 4.06
N PHE A 186 5.03 -15.38 4.76
CA PHE A 186 5.40 -14.09 4.16
C PHE A 186 6.90 -13.83 4.36
N GLU A 187 7.47 -13.12 3.42
CA GLU A 187 8.76 -12.45 3.58
C GLU A 187 8.51 -11.12 4.33
N ALA A 188 9.14 -10.97 5.49
CA ALA A 188 9.11 -9.74 6.26
C ALA A 188 10.22 -8.83 5.77
N MET A 189 9.84 -7.63 5.31
CA MET A 189 10.79 -6.62 4.86
C MET A 189 10.77 -5.40 5.77
N VAL A 190 11.92 -4.77 5.90
CA VAL A 190 12.12 -3.56 6.73
C VAL A 190 12.82 -2.49 5.91
N ARG A 191 12.52 -1.24 6.22
CA ARG A 191 13.20 -0.05 5.68
C ARG A 191 13.39 0.97 6.79
N GLU A 192 14.60 1.49 6.93
CA GLU A 192 14.88 2.61 7.82
C GLU A 192 14.27 3.90 7.27
N LEU A 193 13.62 4.69 8.14
CA LEU A 193 12.95 5.94 7.79
C LEU A 193 13.75 7.18 8.23
N ARG A 194 14.63 7.02 9.21
CA ARG A 194 15.54 8.06 9.68
C ARG A 194 16.95 7.71 9.20
N VAL A 195 17.52 8.56 8.42
CA VAL A 195 18.94 8.54 8.03
C VAL A 195 19.60 9.76 8.68
#